data_fb81e67b8b3de24605ba2e605382a510
#
_entry.id   fb81e67b8b3de24605ba2e605382a510
#
_cell.length_a   1.000
_cell.length_b   1.000
_cell.length_c   1.000
_cell.angle_alpha   90.00
_cell.angle_beta   90.00
_cell.angle_gamma   90.00
#
_symmetry.space_group_name_H-M   'P 1'
#
loop_
_entity.id
_entity.type
_entity.pdbx_description
1 polymer ?
#
loop_
_entity_poly.entity_id
_entity_poly.type
_entity_poly.pdbx_seq_one_letter_code
_entity_poly.pdbx_strand_id
1 'polypeptide(L)'
;MKSYKNGARAQANGRAPFLFEYSDAISPEEEKKRAFSKVLRLVKVRDRSVSEVRKRLLRDGFSEAATDDAVSRCIQLRFLDDARFAEVFVRSRLRAGKGLSGIVRELRSHGINPSELLPGFPDAYLEGAPNQEDAAYALLCRKPPHSKNQIQAAYAKLVRAGYSMALAQEVAKRWYSEQVGVSEK
;
A
#
# COMPACT_ATOMS: atom_id res chain seq x y z
N MET A 1 70.41 -45.52 26.24
CA MET A 1 70.92 -46.00 24.90
C MET A 1 70.14 -45.31 23.77
N LYS A 2 70.96 -44.73 22.88
CA LYS A 2 70.70 -44.29 21.50
C LYS A 2 69.73 -43.06 21.29
N SER A 3 70.34 -41.97 21.24
CA SER A 3 70.52 -40.91 20.26
C SER A 3 70.06 -41.25 18.83
N TYR A 4 69.25 -40.35 18.24
CA TYR A 4 69.39 -39.93 16.82
C TYR A 4 68.92 -38.49 16.65
N LYS A 5 69.84 -37.63 16.32
CA LYS A 5 69.70 -36.34 15.62
C LYS A 5 69.30 -36.57 14.18
N ASN A 6 68.46 -35.75 13.63
CA ASN A 6 68.55 -35.20 12.25
C ASN A 6 67.45 -34.14 12.16
N GLY A 7 67.79 -33.06 11.93
CA GLY A 7 68.07 -31.94 11.20
C GLY A 7 67.53 -31.99 9.76
N ALA A 8 66.46 -31.26 9.53
CA ALA A 8 66.12 -30.84 8.18
C ALA A 8 65.62 -29.40 8.18
N ARG A 9 66.41 -28.51 7.61
CA ARG A 9 66.01 -27.17 7.16
C ARG A 9 64.87 -27.29 6.20
N ALA A 10 63.73 -26.67 6.47
CA ALA A 10 62.72 -26.36 5.49
C ALA A 10 62.70 -24.85 5.24
N GLN A 11 63.00 -24.52 4.01
CA GLN A 11 63.05 -23.17 3.46
C GLN A 11 61.69 -22.48 3.55
N ALA A 12 61.71 -21.25 4.00
CA ALA A 12 60.61 -20.32 3.95
C ALA A 12 60.30 -19.99 2.46
N ASN A 13 59.30 -20.62 1.91
CA ASN A 13 58.63 -20.10 0.72
C ASN A 13 57.50 -19.18 1.20
N GLY A 14 57.84 -17.87 1.20
CA GLY A 14 56.87 -16.82 1.39
C GLY A 14 55.84 -16.81 0.25
N ARG A 15 54.76 -17.53 0.41
CA ARG A 15 53.52 -17.24 -0.25
C ARG A 15 52.61 -16.65 0.82
N ALA A 16 52.48 -15.32 0.78
CA ALA A 16 51.38 -14.65 1.44
C ALA A 16 50.07 -15.35 1.05
N PRO A 17 49.19 -15.66 1.99
CA PRO A 17 47.88 -16.13 1.62
C PRO A 17 47.20 -15.00 0.82
N PHE A 18 46.90 -15.29 -0.43
CA PHE A 18 45.95 -14.48 -1.21
C PHE A 18 44.62 -14.50 -0.41
N LEU A 19 44.47 -13.53 0.47
CA LEU A 19 43.18 -13.16 0.98
C LEU A 19 42.43 -12.57 -0.20
N PHE A 20 41.79 -13.43 -0.99
CA PHE A 20 40.64 -13.01 -1.76
C PHE A 20 39.58 -12.58 -0.73
N GLU A 21 39.62 -11.30 -0.35
CA GLU A 21 38.43 -10.65 0.14
C GLU A 21 37.45 -10.68 -1.03
N TYR A 22 36.69 -11.76 -1.12
CA TYR A 22 35.46 -11.80 -1.88
C TYR A 22 34.51 -10.88 -1.15
N SER A 23 34.66 -9.58 -1.39
CA SER A 23 33.62 -8.62 -1.07
C SER A 23 32.48 -8.91 -2.03
N ASP A 24 31.54 -9.79 -1.62
CA ASP A 24 30.23 -9.94 -2.24
C ASP A 24 29.36 -8.67 -2.06
N ALA A 25 29.96 -7.58 -1.61
CA ALA A 25 29.33 -6.29 -1.49
C ALA A 25 29.10 -5.74 -2.90
N ILE A 26 27.87 -5.83 -3.33
CA ILE A 26 27.39 -5.19 -4.55
C ILE A 26 27.79 -3.72 -4.52
N SER A 27 28.37 -3.19 -5.60
CA SER A 27 28.70 -1.76 -5.63
C SER A 27 27.45 -0.90 -5.46
N PRO A 28 27.56 0.28 -4.82
CA PRO A 28 26.41 1.18 -4.64
C PRO A 28 25.69 1.50 -5.96
N GLU A 29 26.42 1.65 -7.06
CA GLU A 29 25.83 1.91 -8.37
C GLU A 29 25.09 0.70 -8.94
N GLU A 30 25.56 -0.49 -8.69
CA GLU A 30 24.88 -1.71 -9.08
C GLU A 30 23.62 -1.93 -8.23
N GLU A 31 23.68 -1.59 -6.94
CA GLU A 31 22.51 -1.62 -6.05
C GLU A 31 21.40 -0.68 -6.53
N LYS A 32 21.74 0.58 -6.90
CA LYS A 32 20.80 1.55 -7.47
C LYS A 32 20.13 1.01 -8.75
N LYS A 33 20.92 0.43 -9.67
CA LYS A 33 20.38 -0.20 -10.90
C LYS A 33 19.39 -1.32 -10.59
N ARG A 34 19.70 -2.17 -9.62
CA ARG A 34 18.83 -3.27 -9.19
C ARG A 34 17.55 -2.75 -8.53
N ALA A 35 17.66 -1.73 -7.67
CA ALA A 35 16.52 -1.07 -7.05
C ALA A 35 15.58 -0.48 -8.12
N PHE A 36 16.11 0.29 -9.06
CA PHE A 36 15.33 0.85 -10.17
C PHE A 36 14.64 -0.25 -11.00
N SER A 37 15.36 -1.28 -11.41
CA SER A 37 14.80 -2.43 -12.14
C SER A 37 13.69 -3.14 -11.34
N LYS A 38 13.82 -3.18 -10.01
CA LYS A 38 12.78 -3.73 -9.13
C LYS A 38 11.52 -2.86 -9.17
N VAL A 39 11.66 -1.52 -9.11
CA VAL A 39 10.51 -0.62 -9.21
C VAL A 39 9.78 -0.82 -10.52
N LEU A 40 10.48 -0.85 -11.66
CA LEU A 40 9.87 -1.08 -12.96
C LEU A 40 9.04 -2.37 -13.02
N ARG A 41 9.54 -3.46 -12.41
CA ARG A 41 8.78 -4.71 -12.31
C ARG A 41 7.53 -4.57 -11.44
N LEU A 42 7.60 -3.79 -10.37
CA LEU A 42 6.46 -3.58 -9.48
C LEU A 42 5.35 -2.77 -10.15
N VAL A 43 5.70 -1.66 -10.83
CA VAL A 43 4.71 -0.78 -11.49
C VAL A 43 4.13 -1.39 -12.76
N LYS A 44 4.86 -2.30 -13.42
CA LYS A 44 4.34 -3.06 -14.58
C LYS A 44 3.11 -3.92 -14.23
N VAL A 45 3.01 -4.39 -13.00
CA VAL A 45 1.91 -5.25 -12.55
C VAL A 45 0.66 -4.43 -12.20
N ARG A 46 0.84 -3.30 -11.49
CA ARG A 46 -0.22 -2.36 -11.12
C ARG A 46 0.37 -1.03 -10.68
N ASP A 47 -0.43 0.01 -10.73
CA ASP A 47 -0.07 1.30 -10.14
C ASP A 47 0.22 1.15 -8.63
N ARG A 48 1.20 1.92 -8.15
CA ARG A 48 1.66 1.92 -6.76
C ARG A 48 1.97 3.32 -6.30
N SER A 49 1.73 3.60 -5.01
CA SER A 49 2.19 4.85 -4.42
C SER A 49 3.70 4.82 -4.17
N VAL A 50 4.30 6.01 -4.11
CA VAL A 50 5.71 6.21 -3.75
C VAL A 50 6.01 5.55 -2.41
N SER A 51 5.16 5.77 -1.41
CA SER A 51 5.30 5.17 -0.07
C SER A 51 5.30 3.64 -0.10
N GLU A 52 4.42 3.03 -0.90
CA GLU A 52 4.37 1.57 -1.05
C GLU A 52 5.66 1.02 -1.66
N VAL A 53 6.16 1.68 -2.72
CA VAL A 53 7.39 1.27 -3.39
C VAL A 53 8.59 1.41 -2.46
N ARG A 54 8.71 2.55 -1.75
CA ARG A 54 9.79 2.79 -0.80
C ARG A 54 9.83 1.72 0.30
N LYS A 55 8.69 1.46 0.95
CA LYS A 55 8.57 0.40 1.97
C LYS A 55 8.93 -0.98 1.42
N ARG A 56 8.58 -1.23 0.16
CA ARG A 56 8.90 -2.51 -0.48
C ARG A 56 10.40 -2.68 -0.74
N LEU A 57 11.09 -1.66 -1.25
CA LEU A 57 12.53 -1.70 -1.49
C LEU A 57 13.31 -1.89 -0.20
N LEU A 58 13.00 -1.10 0.84
CA LEU A 58 13.65 -1.23 2.15
C LEU A 58 13.44 -2.63 2.76
N ARG A 59 12.23 -3.17 2.68
CA ARG A 59 11.95 -4.53 3.14
C ARG A 59 12.68 -5.61 2.35
N ASP A 60 12.92 -5.38 1.05
CA ASP A 60 13.66 -6.29 0.18
C ASP A 60 15.19 -6.16 0.37
N GLY A 61 15.66 -5.30 1.33
CA GLY A 61 17.05 -5.16 1.74
C GLY A 61 17.85 -4.12 0.98
N PHE A 62 17.23 -3.28 0.14
CA PHE A 62 17.93 -2.17 -0.50
C PHE A 62 18.25 -1.06 0.51
N SER A 63 19.42 -0.43 0.35
CA SER A 63 19.81 0.73 1.15
C SER A 63 18.87 1.92 0.93
N GLU A 64 18.82 2.85 1.90
CA GLU A 64 18.04 4.09 1.74
C GLU A 64 18.50 4.88 0.53
N ALA A 65 19.81 5.00 0.31
CA ALA A 65 20.38 5.71 -0.82
C ALA A 65 19.96 5.12 -2.18
N ALA A 66 20.00 3.79 -2.33
CA ALA A 66 19.55 3.12 -3.55
C ALA A 66 18.02 3.23 -3.73
N THR A 67 17.27 3.19 -2.63
CA THR A 67 15.81 3.36 -2.62
C THR A 67 15.44 4.76 -3.07
N ASP A 68 16.09 5.81 -2.53
CA ASP A 68 15.80 7.21 -2.87
C ASP A 68 16.16 7.53 -4.32
N ASP A 69 17.29 7.06 -4.80
CA ASP A 69 17.69 7.19 -6.20
C ASP A 69 16.65 6.54 -7.14
N ALA A 70 16.28 5.29 -6.87
CA ALA A 70 15.33 4.56 -7.70
C ALA A 70 13.94 5.22 -7.71
N VAL A 71 13.43 5.66 -6.56
CA VAL A 71 12.15 6.34 -6.44
C VAL A 71 12.17 7.68 -7.17
N SER A 72 13.20 8.51 -6.95
CA SER A 72 13.33 9.82 -7.59
C SER A 72 13.36 9.70 -9.12
N ARG A 73 14.13 8.77 -9.65
CA ARG A 73 14.19 8.50 -11.09
C ARG A 73 12.84 8.03 -11.64
N CYS A 74 12.13 7.18 -10.91
CA CYS A 74 10.81 6.70 -11.35
C CYS A 74 9.75 7.82 -11.33
N ILE A 75 9.84 8.78 -10.41
CA ILE A 75 8.99 9.97 -10.39
C ILE A 75 9.31 10.87 -11.59
N GLN A 76 10.58 11.17 -11.84
CA GLN A 76 11.02 11.98 -12.99
C GLN A 76 10.56 11.37 -14.34
N LEU A 77 10.61 10.06 -14.46
CA LEU A 77 10.19 9.32 -15.65
C LEU A 77 8.67 9.03 -15.69
N ARG A 78 7.89 9.54 -14.74
CA ARG A 78 6.44 9.35 -14.64
C ARG A 78 6.00 7.89 -14.49
N PHE A 79 6.87 6.99 -14.04
CA PHE A 79 6.50 5.62 -13.66
C PHE A 79 5.81 5.58 -12.28
N LEU A 80 6.14 6.52 -11.40
CA LEU A 80 5.46 6.77 -10.13
C LEU A 80 4.85 8.17 -10.17
N ASP A 81 3.55 8.24 -9.85
CA ASP A 81 2.77 9.47 -9.81
C ASP A 81 1.65 9.30 -8.78
N ASP A 82 1.84 9.85 -7.58
CA ASP A 82 0.89 9.71 -6.48
C ASP A 82 -0.43 10.45 -6.75
N ALA A 83 -0.42 11.53 -7.55
CA ALA A 83 -1.65 12.23 -7.90
C ALA A 83 -2.51 11.37 -8.84
N ARG A 84 -1.91 10.82 -9.89
CA ARG A 84 -2.59 9.88 -10.80
C ARG A 84 -3.08 8.63 -10.04
N PHE A 85 -2.24 8.06 -9.18
CA PHE A 85 -2.62 6.91 -8.35
C PHE A 85 -3.83 7.24 -7.48
N ALA A 86 -3.81 8.38 -6.77
CA ALA A 86 -4.89 8.80 -5.88
C ALA A 86 -6.19 9.06 -6.64
N GLU A 87 -6.13 9.72 -7.81
CA GLU A 87 -7.30 10.00 -8.65
C GLU A 87 -7.99 8.70 -9.11
N VAL A 88 -7.23 7.77 -9.68
CA VAL A 88 -7.75 6.48 -10.12
C VAL A 88 -8.31 5.69 -8.93
N PHE A 89 -7.62 5.72 -7.80
CA PHE A 89 -8.04 5.04 -6.58
C PHE A 89 -9.38 5.57 -6.07
N VAL A 90 -9.53 6.90 -5.91
CA VAL A 90 -10.78 7.53 -5.45
C VAL A 90 -11.94 7.16 -6.37
N ARG A 91 -11.79 7.39 -7.69
CA ARG A 91 -12.85 7.10 -8.67
C ARG A 91 -13.26 5.62 -8.68
N SER A 92 -12.29 4.72 -8.60
CA SER A 92 -12.54 3.28 -8.54
C SER A 92 -13.31 2.87 -7.28
N ARG A 93 -12.91 3.41 -6.12
CA ARG A 93 -13.55 3.11 -4.84
C ARG A 93 -14.97 3.68 -4.73
N LEU A 94 -15.19 4.90 -5.22
CA LEU A 94 -16.52 5.50 -5.26
C LEU A 94 -17.47 4.68 -6.15
N ARG A 95 -17.04 4.28 -7.35
CA ARG A 95 -17.82 3.40 -8.23
C ARG A 95 -18.15 2.04 -7.59
N ALA A 96 -17.25 1.53 -6.75
CA ALA A 96 -17.48 0.29 -6.00
C ALA A 96 -18.40 0.48 -4.77
N GLY A 97 -18.94 1.67 -4.54
CA GLY A 97 -19.83 1.96 -3.41
C GLY A 97 -19.10 1.97 -2.05
N LYS A 98 -17.84 2.41 -2.03
CA LYS A 98 -17.11 2.65 -0.79
C LYS A 98 -17.41 4.05 -0.25
N GLY A 99 -17.53 4.14 1.07
CA GLY A 99 -17.71 5.43 1.73
C GLY A 99 -16.45 6.29 1.68
N LEU A 100 -16.62 7.59 1.49
CA LEU A 100 -15.55 8.58 1.33
C LEU A 100 -14.55 8.55 2.48
N SER A 101 -15.01 8.45 3.74
CA SER A 101 -14.12 8.39 4.91
C SER A 101 -13.19 7.16 4.88
N GLY A 102 -13.68 6.03 4.36
CA GLY A 102 -12.87 4.83 4.15
C GLY A 102 -11.80 5.03 3.07
N ILE A 103 -12.18 5.68 1.96
CA ILE A 103 -11.27 6.00 0.85
C ILE A 103 -10.13 6.90 1.35
N VAL A 104 -10.44 7.96 2.10
CA VAL A 104 -9.43 8.86 2.70
C VAL A 104 -8.49 8.08 3.62
N ARG A 105 -9.03 7.21 4.46
CA ARG A 105 -8.21 6.39 5.36
C ARG A 105 -7.30 5.42 4.60
N GLU A 106 -7.80 4.79 3.54
CA GLU A 106 -7.00 3.91 2.68
C GLU A 106 -5.87 4.69 1.99
N LEU A 107 -6.14 5.88 1.41
CA LEU A 107 -5.11 6.74 0.80
C LEU A 107 -4.05 7.18 1.79
N ARG A 108 -4.43 7.55 3.02
CA ARG A 108 -3.49 7.89 4.09
C ARG A 108 -2.57 6.70 4.45
N SER A 109 -3.07 5.47 4.39
CA SER A 109 -2.23 4.28 4.61
C SER A 109 -1.20 4.06 3.48
N HIS A 110 -1.49 4.59 2.28
CA HIS A 110 -0.56 4.67 1.16
C HIS A 110 0.38 5.89 1.22
N GLY A 111 0.32 6.68 2.31
CA GLY A 111 1.13 7.89 2.49
C GLY A 111 0.62 9.10 1.71
N ILE A 112 -0.63 9.09 1.28
CA ILE A 112 -1.24 10.13 0.45
C ILE A 112 -2.31 10.87 1.25
N ASN A 113 -2.20 12.19 1.33
CA ASN A 113 -3.29 13.06 1.79
C ASN A 113 -4.07 13.58 0.58
N PRO A 114 -5.29 13.08 0.30
CA PRO A 114 -6.01 13.46 -0.89
C PRO A 114 -6.40 14.94 -0.93
N SER A 115 -6.65 15.58 0.21
CA SER A 115 -7.01 17.00 0.27
C SER A 115 -5.87 17.95 -0.12
N GLU A 116 -4.62 17.49 0.00
CA GLU A 116 -3.44 18.27 -0.39
C GLU A 116 -3.03 17.97 -1.84
N LEU A 117 -3.25 16.75 -2.28
CA LEU A 117 -2.74 16.26 -3.57
C LEU A 117 -3.74 16.37 -4.72
N LEU A 118 -5.04 16.28 -4.43
CA LEU A 118 -6.11 16.25 -5.44
C LEU A 118 -6.89 17.57 -5.47
N PRO A 119 -6.80 18.34 -6.57
CA PRO A 119 -7.56 19.58 -6.70
C PRO A 119 -9.07 19.35 -6.59
N GLY A 120 -9.75 20.19 -5.79
CA GLY A 120 -11.20 20.13 -5.61
C GLY A 120 -11.72 18.90 -4.84
N PHE A 121 -10.84 18.13 -4.22
CA PHE A 121 -11.26 17.01 -3.38
C PHE A 121 -11.93 17.52 -2.08
N PRO A 122 -13.08 16.95 -1.65
CA PRO A 122 -13.76 15.77 -2.23
C PRO A 122 -14.80 16.10 -3.32
N ASP A 123 -15.25 17.34 -3.44
CA ASP A 123 -16.48 17.72 -4.15
C ASP A 123 -16.39 17.38 -5.66
N ALA A 124 -15.28 17.75 -6.32
CA ALA A 124 -15.05 17.43 -7.72
C ALA A 124 -15.04 15.91 -8.05
N TYR A 125 -14.83 15.08 -7.03
CA TYR A 125 -14.82 13.62 -7.16
C TYR A 125 -16.17 12.99 -6.84
N LEU A 126 -17.00 13.69 -6.11
CA LEU A 126 -18.38 13.28 -5.81
C LEU A 126 -19.34 13.66 -6.95
N GLU A 127 -18.99 14.67 -7.76
CA GLU A 127 -19.71 15.00 -8.98
C GLU A 127 -19.71 13.82 -9.96
N GLY A 128 -20.89 13.34 -10.37
CA GLY A 128 -21.05 12.18 -11.23
C GLY A 128 -20.75 10.81 -10.59
N ALA A 129 -20.39 10.77 -9.30
CA ALA A 129 -20.35 9.54 -8.52
C ALA A 129 -21.73 9.22 -7.95
N PRO A 130 -22.03 7.94 -7.61
CA PRO A 130 -23.24 7.60 -6.87
C PRO A 130 -23.32 8.39 -5.56
N ASN A 131 -24.51 8.94 -5.25
CA ASN A 131 -24.73 9.61 -3.99
C ASN A 131 -24.33 8.68 -2.83
N GLN A 132 -23.63 9.22 -1.84
CA GLN A 132 -23.09 8.42 -0.73
C GLN A 132 -24.20 7.79 0.11
N GLU A 133 -25.34 8.47 0.29
CA GLU A 133 -26.49 7.96 1.02
C GLU A 133 -27.14 6.79 0.26
N ASP A 134 -27.41 6.99 -1.03
CA ASP A 134 -28.02 5.97 -1.88
C ASP A 134 -27.13 4.74 -2.01
N ALA A 135 -25.82 4.93 -2.15
CA ALA A 135 -24.85 3.84 -2.21
C ALA A 135 -24.78 3.05 -0.89
N ALA A 136 -24.85 3.74 0.24
CA ALA A 136 -24.91 3.12 1.57
C ALA A 136 -26.20 2.32 1.75
N TYR A 137 -27.34 2.90 1.38
CA TYR A 137 -28.63 2.24 1.43
C TYR A 137 -28.69 1.00 0.54
N ALA A 138 -28.26 1.12 -0.72
CA ALA A 138 -28.18 0.00 -1.66
C ALA A 138 -27.26 -1.13 -1.17
N LEU A 139 -26.17 -0.81 -0.44
CA LEU A 139 -25.32 -1.82 0.19
C LEU A 139 -26.06 -2.63 1.26
N LEU A 140 -26.93 -2.01 2.05
CA LEU A 140 -27.75 -2.70 3.05
C LEU A 140 -28.82 -3.57 2.37
N CYS A 141 -29.51 -3.04 1.35
CA CYS A 141 -30.53 -3.79 0.60
C CYS A 141 -29.94 -5.02 -0.09
N ARG A 142 -28.77 -4.87 -0.73
CA ARG A 142 -28.12 -5.99 -1.45
C ARG A 142 -27.60 -7.09 -0.52
N LYS A 143 -27.16 -6.73 0.68
CA LYS A 143 -26.62 -7.66 1.69
C LYS A 143 -27.13 -7.25 3.06
N PRO A 144 -28.36 -7.56 3.44
CA PRO A 144 -28.91 -7.22 4.74
C PRO A 144 -28.07 -7.80 5.89
N PRO A 145 -27.92 -7.09 6.99
CA PRO A 145 -27.27 -7.66 8.17
C PRO A 145 -28.21 -8.67 8.85
N HIS A 146 -27.67 -9.82 9.25
CA HIS A 146 -28.38 -10.84 10.02
C HIS A 146 -27.95 -10.75 11.49
N SER A 147 -28.76 -10.10 12.33
CA SER A 147 -28.49 -9.91 13.76
C SER A 147 -29.79 -9.62 14.51
N LYS A 148 -29.84 -9.96 15.80
CA LYS A 148 -30.97 -9.55 16.68
C LYS A 148 -31.14 -8.03 16.75
N ASN A 149 -30.01 -7.28 16.77
CA ASN A 149 -30.02 -5.83 16.68
C ASN A 149 -29.64 -5.40 15.25
N GLN A 150 -30.65 -5.34 14.37
CA GLN A 150 -30.42 -5.04 12.95
C GLN A 150 -29.89 -3.62 12.70
N ILE A 151 -30.35 -2.62 13.45
CA ILE A 151 -29.90 -1.22 13.32
C ILE A 151 -28.41 -1.14 13.63
N GLN A 152 -27.97 -1.71 14.75
CA GLN A 152 -26.57 -1.67 15.16
C GLN A 152 -25.67 -2.45 14.16
N ALA A 153 -26.16 -3.57 13.65
CA ALA A 153 -25.44 -4.35 12.66
C ALA A 153 -25.33 -3.62 11.32
N ALA A 154 -26.40 -2.93 10.88
CA ALA A 154 -26.40 -2.08 9.69
C ALA A 154 -25.42 -0.92 9.83
N TYR A 155 -25.48 -0.20 10.95
CA TYR A 155 -24.52 0.86 11.28
C TYR A 155 -23.06 0.36 11.21
N ALA A 156 -22.75 -0.70 11.93
CA ALA A 156 -21.39 -1.26 11.97
C ALA A 156 -20.91 -1.71 10.56
N LYS A 157 -21.82 -2.22 9.74
CA LYS A 157 -21.53 -2.61 8.36
C LYS A 157 -21.17 -1.41 7.49
N LEU A 158 -21.92 -0.31 7.58
CA LEU A 158 -21.66 0.92 6.84
C LEU A 158 -20.36 1.59 7.27
N VAL A 159 -20.08 1.65 8.58
CA VAL A 159 -18.80 2.17 9.09
C VAL A 159 -17.62 1.34 8.58
N ARG A 160 -17.73 0.00 8.57
CA ARG A 160 -16.70 -0.88 7.96
C ARG A 160 -16.55 -0.68 6.45
N ALA A 161 -17.63 -0.35 5.77
CA ALA A 161 -17.61 -0.01 4.34
C ALA A 161 -16.99 1.37 4.05
N GLY A 162 -16.73 2.15 5.10
CA GLY A 162 -16.03 3.43 5.01
C GLY A 162 -16.93 4.66 4.95
N TYR A 163 -18.21 4.53 5.25
CA TYR A 163 -19.11 5.68 5.39
C TYR A 163 -18.85 6.40 6.71
N SER A 164 -19.15 7.72 6.77
CA SER A 164 -19.03 8.49 8.01
C SER A 164 -20.00 7.95 9.06
N MET A 165 -19.68 8.13 10.33
CA MET A 165 -20.54 7.68 11.44
C MET A 165 -21.93 8.29 11.38
N ALA A 166 -22.01 9.59 11.06
CA ALA A 166 -23.29 10.31 10.95
C ALA A 166 -24.17 9.70 9.83
N LEU A 167 -23.61 9.59 8.61
CA LEU A 167 -24.33 9.00 7.48
C LEU A 167 -24.70 7.53 7.74
N ALA A 168 -23.81 6.77 8.33
CA ALA A 168 -24.06 5.35 8.66
C ALA A 168 -25.22 5.20 9.66
N GLN A 169 -25.33 6.10 10.64
CA GLN A 169 -26.41 6.09 11.61
C GLN A 169 -27.75 6.44 10.97
N GLU A 170 -27.76 7.47 10.14
CA GLU A 170 -28.97 7.95 9.45
C GLU A 170 -29.51 6.88 8.50
N VAL A 171 -28.66 6.36 7.63
CA VAL A 171 -29.03 5.33 6.65
C VAL A 171 -29.43 4.01 7.32
N ALA A 172 -28.79 3.62 8.41
CA ALA A 172 -29.15 2.40 9.15
C ALA A 172 -30.55 2.52 9.77
N LYS A 173 -30.92 3.69 10.33
CA LYS A 173 -32.25 3.94 10.86
C LYS A 173 -33.32 3.94 9.77
N ARG A 174 -33.06 4.66 8.66
CA ARG A 174 -33.97 4.71 7.50
C ARG A 174 -34.20 3.30 6.95
N TRP A 175 -33.14 2.56 6.68
CA TRP A 175 -33.22 1.19 6.17
C TRP A 175 -34.05 0.28 7.08
N TYR A 176 -33.86 0.37 8.40
CA TYR A 176 -34.59 -0.46 9.36
C TYR A 176 -36.09 -0.09 9.42
N SER A 177 -36.43 1.20 9.45
CA SER A 177 -37.84 1.65 9.47
C SER A 177 -38.61 1.18 8.22
N GLU A 178 -37.99 1.21 7.06
CA GLU A 178 -38.57 0.73 5.81
C GLU A 178 -38.77 -0.79 5.80
N GLN A 179 -37.86 -1.57 6.40
CA GLN A 179 -37.99 -3.04 6.52
C GLN A 179 -39.15 -3.43 7.45
N VAL A 180 -39.29 -2.74 8.58
CA VAL A 180 -40.37 -3.01 9.57
C VAL A 180 -41.71 -2.59 8.99
N GLY A 181 -41.82 -1.43 8.34
CA GLY A 181 -43.07 -0.95 7.73
C GLY A 181 -43.55 -1.82 6.54
N VAL A 182 -42.67 -2.58 5.91
CA VAL A 182 -43.06 -3.59 4.87
C VAL A 182 -43.59 -4.87 5.49
N SER A 183 -43.18 -5.21 6.73
CA SER A 183 -43.60 -6.44 7.42
C SER A 183 -44.99 -6.35 8.06
N GLU A 184 -45.58 -5.13 8.17
CA GLU A 184 -46.88 -4.90 8.75
C GLU A 184 -48.02 -4.74 7.70
N LYS A 185 -47.74 -4.91 6.43
CA LYS A 185 -48.67 -4.95 5.30
C LYS A 185 -48.77 -6.33 4.68
#